data_a81715ebf89788053aa9653dbb774c5a
#
_entry.id   a81715ebf89788053aa9653dbb774c5a
#
_cell.length_a   1.000
_cell.length_b   1.000
_cell.length_c   1.000
_cell.angle_alpha   90.00
_cell.angle_beta   90.00
_cell.angle_gamma   90.00
#
_symmetry.space_group_name_H-M   'P 1'
#
loop_
_entity.id
_entity.type
_entity.pdbx_description
1 polymer ?
#
loop_
_entity_poly.entity_id
_entity_poly.type
_entity_poly.pdbx_seq_one_letter_code
_entity_poly.pdbx_strand_id
1 'polypeptide(L)'
;MKKTITTILLALVVMTGWAQEQVFKPFVTDSVDFVIEGIVSEGSDSVCLRPRPYIRHEMYPAHNGRFHIVTRQPQYKFLQLEDAKNGLTTVIVDKQPARVVVDFRTDTIVEGSALNKRFNRYMLVEDQLEYEMELHEKDADRSIYDSLEVELNKAEWKSIVENFDNVIPVYNLALNGQYPMITPDQLKECLKEEHAFVHHPDMEVVWKFYWAMQKRLPGKDHYDLELPDTTGTMHRLSEYVGKGHYVLLDFWASWCGPCIGSMPMMKTFHETYGPRGLQIIGISLDSKRNAWVSAIKRFNLPWAHLSDLKGWKSIASDTYGVRAIPETVIIDPNGKIVSTGLRDKDLKAKLAEIFP
;
A
#
# COMPACT_ATOMS: atom_id res chain seq x y z
N MET A 1 -3.18 26.45 52.63
CA MET A 1 -3.60 25.88 51.35
C MET A 1 -2.34 25.77 50.48
N LYS A 2 -1.70 24.62 50.46
CA LYS A 2 -0.48 24.36 49.70
C LYS A 2 -0.87 23.63 48.41
N LYS A 3 -0.57 24.24 47.25
CA LYS A 3 -0.69 23.60 45.93
C LYS A 3 0.53 22.70 45.72
N THR A 4 0.31 21.42 45.63
CA THR A 4 1.34 20.42 45.29
C THR A 4 1.47 20.38 43.75
N ILE A 5 2.60 20.84 43.26
CA ILE A 5 2.98 20.70 41.84
C ILE A 5 3.63 19.32 41.71
N THR A 6 2.99 18.42 41.04
CA THR A 6 3.56 17.11 40.68
C THR A 6 4.44 17.26 39.46
N THR A 7 5.74 17.30 39.67
CA THR A 7 6.76 17.28 38.62
C THR A 7 6.86 15.85 38.08
N ILE A 8 6.44 15.63 36.85
CA ILE A 8 6.70 14.37 36.15
C ILE A 8 8.14 14.41 35.63
N LEU A 9 9.01 13.63 36.27
CA LEU A 9 10.38 13.38 35.79
C LEU A 9 10.29 12.55 34.50
N LEU A 10 10.66 13.13 33.37
CA LEU A 10 10.94 12.38 32.12
C LEU A 10 12.29 11.68 32.34
N ALA A 11 12.26 10.36 32.46
CA ALA A 11 13.49 9.55 32.47
C ALA A 11 14.00 9.49 31.00
N LEU A 12 15.11 10.19 30.74
CA LEU A 12 15.90 10.03 29.54
C LEU A 12 16.57 8.64 29.56
N VAL A 13 16.01 7.67 28.84
CA VAL A 13 16.74 6.46 28.53
C VAL A 13 17.53 6.73 27.25
N VAL A 14 18.83 6.90 27.40
CA VAL A 14 19.80 6.95 26.32
C VAL A 14 19.91 5.52 25.76
N MET A 15 19.17 5.21 24.71
CA MET A 15 19.40 4.02 23.90
C MET A 15 20.25 4.41 22.69
N THR A 16 21.51 4.00 22.74
CA THR A 16 22.45 4.04 21.62
C THR A 16 22.00 3.07 20.53
N GLY A 17 21.75 3.56 19.33
CA GLY A 17 21.82 2.77 18.10
C GLY A 17 20.54 2.26 17.47
N TRP A 18 19.34 2.80 17.77
CA TRP A 18 18.11 2.51 17.04
C TRP A 18 17.54 3.79 16.42
N ALA A 19 17.08 3.70 15.18
CA ALA A 19 16.44 4.81 14.49
C ALA A 19 15.43 5.50 15.42
N GLN A 20 15.55 6.82 15.57
CA GLN A 20 14.56 7.62 16.28
C GLN A 20 13.19 7.32 15.62
N GLU A 21 12.30 6.62 16.32
CA GLU A 21 10.88 6.68 16.01
C GLU A 21 10.49 8.15 16.11
N GLN A 22 10.24 8.78 14.96
CA GLN A 22 9.65 10.12 14.98
C GLN A 22 8.33 10.01 15.72
N VAL A 23 8.20 10.75 16.79
CA VAL A 23 6.95 10.88 17.54
C VAL A 23 5.96 11.54 16.59
N PHE A 24 4.97 10.77 16.14
CA PHE A 24 3.90 11.24 15.26
C PHE A 24 3.20 12.40 15.98
N LYS A 25 3.27 13.61 15.41
CA LYS A 25 2.58 14.76 16.00
C LYS A 25 1.07 14.51 15.90
N PRO A 26 0.29 14.68 16.97
CA PRO A 26 -1.13 14.42 16.92
C PRO A 26 -1.80 15.43 15.97
N PHE A 27 -2.45 14.90 14.94
CA PHE A 27 -3.35 15.65 14.08
C PHE A 27 -4.68 15.80 14.82
N VAL A 28 -4.78 16.88 15.60
CA VAL A 28 -5.98 17.12 16.42
C VAL A 28 -7.00 17.88 15.60
N THR A 29 -8.15 17.25 15.38
CA THR A 29 -9.31 17.89 14.74
C THR A 29 -10.53 17.85 15.67
N ASP A 30 -11.31 18.92 15.66
CA ASP A 30 -12.60 18.93 16.34
C ASP A 30 -13.57 18.00 15.61
N SER A 31 -14.50 17.41 16.35
CA SER A 31 -15.64 16.73 15.75
C SER A 31 -16.68 17.72 15.24
N VAL A 32 -17.22 17.44 14.06
CA VAL A 32 -18.21 18.25 13.36
C VAL A 32 -19.50 17.47 13.25
N ASP A 33 -20.64 18.12 13.51
CA ASP A 33 -21.94 17.59 13.12
C ASP A 33 -22.10 17.84 11.62
N PHE A 34 -22.02 16.75 10.84
CA PHE A 34 -21.93 16.78 9.38
C PHE A 34 -23.19 16.20 8.75
N VAL A 35 -23.77 16.90 7.80
CA VAL A 35 -24.98 16.51 7.11
C VAL A 35 -24.65 15.99 5.73
N ILE A 36 -25.13 14.80 5.39
CA ILE A 36 -25.03 14.19 4.08
C ILE A 36 -26.44 13.94 3.54
N GLU A 37 -26.73 14.54 2.42
CA GLU A 37 -28.02 14.41 1.76
C GLU A 37 -27.81 14.01 0.30
N GLY A 38 -28.84 13.49 -0.34
CA GLY A 38 -28.71 13.24 -1.76
C GLY A 38 -29.84 12.45 -2.39
N ILE A 39 -29.53 12.04 -3.61
CA ILE A 39 -30.41 11.25 -4.47
C ILE A 39 -29.75 9.89 -4.65
N VAL A 40 -30.50 8.82 -4.45
CA VAL A 40 -30.03 7.45 -4.72
C VAL A 40 -30.30 7.05 -6.16
N SER A 41 -29.60 6.03 -6.64
CA SER A 41 -29.81 5.38 -7.93
C SER A 41 -31.25 4.84 -8.04
N GLU A 42 -31.77 4.70 -9.25
CA GLU A 42 -33.13 4.21 -9.48
C GLU A 42 -33.31 2.80 -8.87
N GLY A 43 -34.35 2.66 -8.04
CA GLY A 43 -34.67 1.43 -7.35
C GLY A 43 -33.79 1.12 -6.12
N SER A 44 -32.94 2.04 -5.69
CA SER A 44 -32.24 1.97 -4.41
C SER A 44 -33.15 2.48 -3.27
N ASP A 45 -33.14 1.78 -2.14
CA ASP A 45 -33.96 2.06 -0.96
C ASP A 45 -33.14 2.46 0.29
N SER A 46 -31.81 2.44 0.17
CA SER A 46 -30.94 2.67 1.31
C SER A 46 -29.54 3.12 0.89
N VAL A 47 -28.83 3.73 1.83
CA VAL A 47 -27.43 4.15 1.71
C VAL A 47 -26.65 3.58 2.90
N CYS A 48 -25.53 2.97 2.58
CA CYS A 48 -24.56 2.49 3.56
C CYS A 48 -23.49 3.57 3.77
N LEU A 49 -23.31 4.00 5.02
CA LEU A 49 -22.22 4.88 5.44
C LEU A 49 -21.09 4.04 6.04
N ARG A 50 -19.88 4.17 5.49
CA ARG A 50 -18.68 3.47 5.95
C ARG A 50 -17.57 4.47 6.30
N PRO A 51 -17.42 4.84 7.59
CA PRO A 51 -16.23 5.58 8.03
C PRO A 51 -14.96 4.76 7.79
N ARG A 52 -13.97 5.34 7.13
CA ARG A 52 -12.68 4.65 6.95
C ARG A 52 -11.79 4.80 8.20
N PRO A 53 -10.98 3.80 8.62
CA PRO A 53 -10.97 2.42 8.12
C PRO A 53 -12.27 1.67 8.49
N TYR A 54 -12.68 0.71 7.66
CA TYR A 54 -13.96 0.00 7.69
C TYR A 54 -14.23 -0.82 8.96
N ILE A 55 -14.48 -0.16 10.09
CA ILE A 55 -14.75 -0.88 11.35
C ILE A 55 -16.25 -1.08 11.58
N ARG A 56 -17.09 -0.19 11.06
CA ARG A 56 -18.55 -0.23 11.15
C ARG A 56 -19.16 0.32 9.86
N HIS A 57 -20.30 -0.22 9.49
CA HIS A 57 -21.17 0.34 8.45
C HIS A 57 -22.54 0.57 9.05
N GLU A 58 -23.14 1.69 8.70
CA GLU A 58 -24.45 2.10 9.15
C GLU A 58 -25.36 2.25 7.94
N MET A 59 -26.56 1.64 8.02
CA MET A 59 -27.54 1.70 6.94
C MET A 59 -28.55 2.79 7.22
N TYR A 60 -28.82 3.61 6.23
CA TYR A 60 -29.80 4.69 6.29
C TYR A 60 -30.84 4.50 5.19
N PRO A 61 -32.14 4.59 5.49
CA PRO A 61 -33.20 4.42 4.49
C PRO A 61 -33.24 5.61 3.53
N ALA A 62 -33.56 5.31 2.28
CA ALA A 62 -33.92 6.31 1.29
C ALA A 62 -35.44 6.34 1.10
N HIS A 63 -36.03 7.53 1.07
CA HIS A 63 -37.43 7.73 0.88
C HIS A 63 -37.69 8.62 -0.35
N ASN A 64 -38.54 8.15 -1.25
CA ASN A 64 -38.81 8.85 -2.51
C ASN A 64 -37.52 9.19 -3.30
N GLY A 65 -36.57 8.26 -3.34
CA GLY A 65 -35.31 8.44 -4.04
C GLY A 65 -34.33 9.40 -3.37
N ARG A 66 -34.56 9.79 -2.11
CA ARG A 66 -33.70 10.72 -1.37
C ARG A 66 -33.31 10.15 -0.01
N PHE A 67 -32.11 10.53 0.46
CA PHE A 67 -31.64 10.19 1.80
C PHE A 67 -31.14 11.43 2.54
N HIS A 68 -31.07 11.31 3.89
CA HIS A 68 -30.57 12.33 4.79
C HIS A 68 -29.88 11.65 5.97
N ILE A 69 -28.60 11.98 6.16
CA ILE A 69 -27.74 11.43 7.22
C ILE A 69 -27.20 12.59 8.02
N VAL A 70 -27.29 12.51 9.35
CA VAL A 70 -26.60 13.40 10.28
C VAL A 70 -25.62 12.56 11.08
N THR A 71 -24.34 12.89 11.02
CA THR A 71 -23.29 12.15 11.71
C THR A 71 -22.31 13.12 12.37
N ARG A 72 -21.76 12.72 13.52
CA ARG A 72 -20.72 13.49 14.21
C ARG A 72 -19.37 12.82 13.99
N GLN A 73 -18.50 13.46 13.23
CA GLN A 73 -17.21 12.90 12.82
C GLN A 73 -16.08 13.91 13.01
N PRO A 74 -14.83 13.46 13.20
CA PRO A 74 -13.67 14.34 13.15
C PRO A 74 -13.62 15.07 11.80
N GLN A 75 -13.22 16.35 11.81
CA GLN A 75 -12.95 17.08 10.59
C GLN A 75 -11.87 16.35 9.77
N TYR A 76 -12.02 16.39 8.44
CA TYR A 76 -11.16 15.71 7.47
C TYR A 76 -11.24 14.19 7.47
N LYS A 77 -12.20 13.60 8.21
CA LYS A 77 -12.52 12.17 8.09
C LYS A 77 -13.11 11.88 6.71
N PHE A 78 -12.62 10.80 6.09
CA PHE A 78 -13.18 10.28 4.84
C PHE A 78 -14.32 9.32 5.15
N LEU A 79 -15.46 9.57 4.53
CA LEU A 79 -16.66 8.76 4.66
C LEU A 79 -17.04 8.22 3.29
N GLN A 80 -17.00 6.90 3.16
CA GLN A 80 -17.47 6.24 1.97
C GLN A 80 -18.97 6.00 2.07
N LEU A 81 -19.68 6.30 1.01
CA LEU A 81 -21.12 6.13 0.85
C LEU A 81 -21.37 5.17 -0.29
N GLU A 82 -22.24 4.21 -0.09
CA GLU A 82 -22.64 3.23 -1.10
C GLU A 82 -24.16 3.10 -1.07
N ASP A 83 -24.81 3.23 -2.20
CA ASP A 83 -26.24 2.95 -2.30
C ASP A 83 -26.50 1.48 -2.63
N ALA A 84 -27.75 1.02 -2.44
CA ALA A 84 -28.11 -0.39 -2.64
C ALA A 84 -28.00 -0.87 -4.11
N LYS A 85 -27.64 0.00 -5.05
CA LYS A 85 -27.41 -0.29 -6.47
C LYS A 85 -25.98 -0.10 -6.91
N ASN A 86 -25.05 -0.10 -5.92
CA ASN A 86 -23.59 0.03 -6.12
C ASN A 86 -23.10 1.40 -6.59
N GLY A 87 -23.93 2.45 -6.51
CA GLY A 87 -23.42 3.82 -6.59
C GLY A 87 -22.47 4.06 -5.42
N LEU A 88 -21.25 4.52 -5.69
CA LEU A 88 -20.18 4.67 -4.70
C LEU A 88 -19.59 6.06 -4.76
N THR A 89 -19.49 6.72 -3.62
CA THR A 89 -18.76 7.99 -3.54
C THR A 89 -18.08 8.13 -2.18
N THR A 90 -17.09 8.99 -2.11
CA THR A 90 -16.41 9.33 -0.86
C THR A 90 -16.51 10.83 -0.62
N VAL A 91 -16.85 11.22 0.61
CA VAL A 91 -16.92 12.62 1.04
C VAL A 91 -15.94 12.87 2.17
N ILE A 92 -15.49 14.10 2.28
CA ILE A 92 -14.57 14.56 3.33
C ILE A 92 -15.39 15.41 4.31
N VAL A 93 -15.35 15.07 5.60
CA VAL A 93 -15.98 15.88 6.65
C VAL A 93 -15.31 17.25 6.72
N ASP A 94 -16.06 18.32 6.48
CA ASP A 94 -15.56 19.69 6.50
C ASP A 94 -16.48 20.60 7.34
N LYS A 95 -15.90 21.64 7.95
CA LYS A 95 -16.63 22.57 8.80
C LYS A 95 -17.44 23.61 8.00
N GLN A 96 -17.02 23.94 6.79
CA GLN A 96 -17.59 25.04 6.02
C GLN A 96 -17.76 24.69 4.53
N PRO A 97 -18.96 24.36 4.08
CA PRO A 97 -20.14 24.05 4.88
C PRO A 97 -20.04 22.65 5.53
N ALA A 98 -20.63 22.49 6.71
CA ALA A 98 -20.76 21.20 7.37
C ALA A 98 -21.89 20.35 6.74
N ARG A 99 -21.96 20.37 5.42
CA ARG A 99 -23.00 19.72 4.62
C ARG A 99 -22.47 19.37 3.24
N VAL A 100 -22.92 18.22 2.73
CA VAL A 100 -22.67 17.78 1.35
C VAL A 100 -23.94 17.19 0.75
N VAL A 101 -24.16 17.41 -0.55
CA VAL A 101 -25.24 16.80 -1.32
C VAL A 101 -24.65 15.94 -2.43
N VAL A 102 -25.04 14.66 -2.47
CA VAL A 102 -24.54 13.63 -3.38
C VAL A 102 -25.65 13.21 -4.34
N ASP A 103 -25.31 12.97 -5.59
CA ASP A 103 -26.19 12.32 -6.58
C ASP A 103 -25.54 11.00 -7.04
N PHE A 104 -26.05 9.87 -6.52
CA PHE A 104 -25.56 8.54 -6.88
C PHE A 104 -25.88 8.10 -8.32
N ARG A 105 -26.74 8.81 -9.03
CA ARG A 105 -27.01 8.54 -10.46
C ARG A 105 -25.82 8.94 -11.34
N THR A 106 -24.95 9.78 -10.83
CA THR A 106 -23.79 10.33 -11.52
C THR A 106 -22.52 10.29 -10.65
N ASP A 107 -22.59 9.73 -9.46
CA ASP A 107 -21.54 9.67 -8.42
C ASP A 107 -20.88 11.04 -8.16
N THR A 108 -21.69 12.11 -8.25
CA THR A 108 -21.21 13.48 -8.11
C THR A 108 -21.58 14.13 -6.80
N ILE A 109 -20.70 15.01 -6.30
CA ILE A 109 -21.00 15.95 -5.23
C ILE A 109 -21.59 17.22 -5.83
N VAL A 110 -22.91 17.35 -5.71
CA VAL A 110 -23.67 18.49 -6.27
C VAL A 110 -23.43 19.77 -5.46
N GLU A 111 -23.52 19.66 -4.13
CA GLU A 111 -23.24 20.74 -3.19
C GLU A 111 -22.25 20.28 -2.12
N GLY A 112 -21.39 21.18 -1.67
CA GLY A 112 -20.38 20.89 -0.65
C GLY A 112 -19.28 21.94 -0.64
N SER A 113 -18.28 21.71 0.22
CA SER A 113 -17.10 22.56 0.29
C SER A 113 -16.29 22.53 -1.00
N ALA A 114 -15.42 23.53 -1.18
CA ALA A 114 -14.47 23.55 -2.29
C ALA A 114 -13.56 22.32 -2.27
N LEU A 115 -13.21 21.83 -1.06
CA LEU A 115 -12.43 20.61 -0.83
C LEU A 115 -13.15 19.37 -1.38
N ASN A 116 -14.44 19.17 -1.01
CA ASN A 116 -15.24 18.05 -1.48
C ASN A 116 -15.44 18.06 -3.00
N LYS A 117 -15.75 19.24 -3.58
CA LYS A 117 -15.90 19.38 -5.04
C LYS A 117 -14.60 19.14 -5.79
N ARG A 118 -13.46 19.57 -5.22
CA ARG A 118 -12.14 19.31 -5.79
C ARG A 118 -11.79 17.83 -5.72
N PHE A 119 -12.01 17.19 -4.58
CA PHE A 119 -11.77 15.77 -4.40
C PHE A 119 -12.62 14.92 -5.37
N ASN A 120 -13.92 15.19 -5.47
CA ASN A 120 -14.82 14.46 -6.38
C ASN A 120 -14.38 14.54 -7.84
N ARG A 121 -13.83 15.67 -8.30
CA ARG A 121 -13.30 15.78 -9.68
C ARG A 121 -12.13 14.83 -9.94
N TYR A 122 -11.24 14.61 -8.98
CA TYR A 122 -10.17 13.63 -9.12
C TYR A 122 -10.74 12.21 -9.14
N MET A 123 -11.63 11.90 -8.21
CA MET A 123 -12.28 10.59 -8.13
C MET A 123 -12.97 10.20 -9.43
N LEU A 124 -13.75 11.10 -10.04
CA LEU A 124 -14.43 10.83 -11.31
C LEU A 124 -13.47 10.51 -12.47
N VAL A 125 -12.26 11.08 -12.46
CA VAL A 125 -11.24 10.77 -13.47
C VAL A 125 -10.63 9.39 -13.20
N GLU A 126 -10.32 9.11 -11.94
CA GLU A 126 -9.75 7.82 -11.52
C GLU A 126 -10.76 6.69 -11.77
N ASP A 127 -12.02 6.84 -11.34
CA ASP A 127 -13.11 5.87 -11.56
C ASP A 127 -13.36 5.58 -13.05
N GLN A 128 -13.29 6.61 -13.92
CA GLN A 128 -13.43 6.44 -15.37
C GLN A 128 -12.29 5.61 -15.95
N LEU A 129 -11.05 5.86 -15.53
CA LEU A 129 -9.88 5.11 -15.99
C LEU A 129 -9.92 3.66 -15.49
N GLU A 130 -10.29 3.44 -14.22
CA GLU A 130 -10.45 2.10 -13.67
C GLU A 130 -11.56 1.31 -14.41
N TYR A 131 -12.67 1.94 -14.70
CA TYR A 131 -13.73 1.31 -15.49
C TYR A 131 -13.26 0.91 -16.90
N GLU A 132 -12.53 1.79 -17.59
CA GLU A 132 -11.97 1.46 -18.91
C GLU A 132 -10.92 0.33 -18.80
N MET A 133 -10.10 0.30 -17.75
CA MET A 133 -9.16 -0.79 -17.50
C MET A 133 -9.87 -2.13 -17.28
N GLU A 134 -10.99 -2.15 -16.54
CA GLU A 134 -11.79 -3.36 -16.30
C GLU A 134 -12.33 -3.95 -17.62
N LEU A 135 -12.74 -3.10 -18.56
CA LEU A 135 -13.21 -3.55 -19.87
C LEU A 135 -12.12 -4.28 -20.68
N HIS A 136 -10.85 -3.95 -20.46
CA HIS A 136 -9.69 -4.50 -21.16
C HIS A 136 -8.87 -5.50 -20.34
N GLU A 137 -9.31 -5.85 -19.13
CA GLU A 137 -8.56 -6.73 -18.21
C GLU A 137 -8.27 -8.11 -18.82
N LYS A 138 -9.21 -8.63 -19.64
CA LYS A 138 -9.15 -9.98 -20.24
C LYS A 138 -8.66 -10.01 -21.68
N ASP A 139 -8.24 -8.89 -22.21
CA ASP A 139 -7.73 -8.82 -23.58
C ASP A 139 -6.41 -9.59 -23.72
N ALA A 140 -6.25 -10.33 -24.81
CA ALA A 140 -5.01 -11.04 -25.12
C ALA A 140 -3.85 -10.06 -25.38
N ASP A 141 -4.13 -8.90 -25.97
CA ASP A 141 -3.22 -7.77 -26.12
C ASP A 141 -3.45 -6.77 -24.99
N ARG A 142 -2.48 -6.69 -24.11
CA ARG A 142 -2.52 -5.83 -22.91
C ARG A 142 -2.14 -4.37 -23.19
N SER A 143 -1.86 -3.99 -24.43
CA SER A 143 -1.33 -2.66 -24.75
C SER A 143 -2.25 -1.50 -24.32
N ILE A 144 -3.57 -1.68 -24.46
CA ILE A 144 -4.56 -0.69 -24.01
C ILE A 144 -4.60 -0.64 -22.49
N TYR A 145 -4.69 -1.77 -21.84
CA TYR A 145 -4.68 -1.86 -20.36
C TYR A 145 -3.43 -1.22 -19.76
N ASP A 146 -2.24 -1.56 -20.28
CA ASP A 146 -0.97 -1.01 -19.81
C ASP A 146 -0.88 0.51 -20.03
N SER A 147 -1.48 1.01 -21.12
CA SER A 147 -1.58 2.45 -21.37
C SER A 147 -2.50 3.16 -20.38
N LEU A 148 -3.67 2.57 -20.09
CA LEU A 148 -4.62 3.10 -19.10
C LEU A 148 -4.04 3.09 -17.67
N GLU A 149 -3.31 2.03 -17.30
CA GLU A 149 -2.59 1.96 -16.02
C GLU A 149 -1.58 3.12 -15.86
N VAL A 150 -0.87 3.46 -16.93
CA VAL A 150 0.03 4.63 -16.93
C VAL A 150 -0.73 5.95 -16.75
N GLU A 151 -1.89 6.10 -17.40
CA GLU A 151 -2.72 7.32 -17.25
C GLU A 151 -3.34 7.40 -15.84
N LEU A 152 -3.78 6.28 -15.28
CA LEU A 152 -4.29 6.22 -13.89
C LEU A 152 -3.20 6.64 -12.89
N ASN A 153 -2.01 6.07 -12.98
CA ASN A 153 -0.87 6.45 -12.13
C ASN A 153 -0.53 7.95 -12.25
N LYS A 154 -0.66 8.54 -13.44
CA LYS A 154 -0.47 9.98 -13.64
C LYS A 154 -1.58 10.81 -12.98
N ALA A 155 -2.84 10.36 -13.09
CA ALA A 155 -3.98 11.05 -12.48
C ALA A 155 -3.89 11.03 -10.95
N GLU A 156 -3.58 9.87 -10.34
CA GLU A 156 -3.33 9.72 -8.91
C GLU A 156 -2.17 10.61 -8.43
N TRP A 157 -1.04 10.58 -9.13
CA TRP A 157 0.11 11.43 -8.80
C TRP A 157 -0.23 12.92 -8.89
N LYS A 158 -0.98 13.31 -9.91
CA LYS A 158 -1.47 14.68 -10.07
C LYS A 158 -2.37 15.10 -8.91
N SER A 159 -3.31 14.21 -8.49
CA SER A 159 -4.19 14.49 -7.36
C SER A 159 -3.42 14.66 -6.05
N ILE A 160 -2.27 13.99 -5.89
CA ILE A 160 -1.39 14.14 -4.73
C ILE A 160 -0.66 15.49 -4.78
N VAL A 161 0.09 15.78 -5.85
CA VAL A 161 1.00 16.93 -5.89
C VAL A 161 0.28 18.28 -5.96
N GLU A 162 -0.91 18.32 -6.56
CA GLU A 162 -1.73 19.52 -6.62
C GLU A 162 -2.45 19.84 -5.30
N ASN A 163 -2.30 18.98 -4.26
CA ASN A 163 -3.05 19.05 -3.01
C ASN A 163 -2.17 18.95 -1.75
N PHE A 164 -0.90 19.30 -1.82
CA PHE A 164 0.00 19.31 -0.66
C PHE A 164 -0.43 20.26 0.47
N ASP A 165 -1.30 21.21 0.16
CA ASP A 165 -1.89 22.19 1.09
C ASP A 165 -3.17 21.72 1.81
N ASN A 166 -3.66 20.49 1.52
CA ASN A 166 -4.90 19.96 2.07
C ASN A 166 -4.82 18.43 2.29
N VAL A 167 -5.95 17.78 2.64
CA VAL A 167 -5.98 16.36 3.03
C VAL A 167 -6.30 15.38 1.89
N ILE A 168 -6.53 15.83 0.68
CA ILE A 168 -6.84 14.96 -0.47
C ILE A 168 -5.79 13.85 -0.66
N PRO A 169 -4.46 14.09 -0.53
CA PRO A 169 -3.46 13.05 -0.71
C PRO A 169 -3.58 11.86 0.24
N VAL A 170 -4.23 12.03 1.40
CA VAL A 170 -4.47 10.93 2.34
C VAL A 170 -5.26 9.79 1.68
N TYR A 171 -6.20 10.15 0.80
CA TYR A 171 -7.00 9.15 0.11
C TYR A 171 -6.13 8.21 -0.73
N ASN A 172 -5.36 8.75 -1.66
CA ASN A 172 -4.53 7.94 -2.57
C ASN A 172 -3.33 7.30 -1.86
N LEU A 173 -2.78 7.96 -0.84
CA LEU A 173 -1.62 7.41 -0.12
C LEU A 173 -1.98 6.35 0.91
N ALA A 174 -3.14 6.45 1.57
CA ALA A 174 -3.46 5.64 2.74
C ALA A 174 -4.78 4.88 2.65
N LEU A 175 -5.76 5.34 1.88
CA LEU A 175 -7.14 4.85 1.96
C LEU A 175 -7.64 4.15 0.70
N ASN A 176 -7.07 4.39 -0.46
CA ASN A 176 -7.51 3.80 -1.73
C ASN A 176 -7.29 2.27 -1.81
N GLY A 177 -6.57 1.67 -0.84
CA GLY A 177 -6.35 0.22 -0.78
C GLY A 177 -5.34 -0.29 -1.81
N GLN A 178 -4.99 0.50 -2.79
CA GLN A 178 -3.90 0.28 -3.72
C GLN A 178 -2.77 1.22 -3.27
N TYR A 179 -1.58 0.67 -3.02
CA TYR A 179 -0.42 1.54 -2.83
C TYR A 179 -0.12 2.18 -4.19
N PRO A 180 -0.18 3.52 -4.29
CA PRO A 180 0.14 4.19 -5.55
C PRO A 180 1.52 3.73 -6.02
N MET A 181 1.67 3.56 -7.33
CA MET A 181 2.96 3.22 -7.96
C MET A 181 3.93 4.41 -7.89
N ILE A 182 4.20 4.86 -6.65
CA ILE A 182 5.11 5.97 -6.38
C ILE A 182 6.50 5.47 -6.02
N THR A 183 7.51 6.15 -6.52
CA THR A 183 8.90 5.84 -6.22
C THR A 183 9.24 6.20 -4.77
N PRO A 184 10.33 5.63 -4.19
CA PRO A 184 10.80 6.03 -2.87
C PRO A 184 11.05 7.54 -2.74
N ASP A 185 11.53 8.21 -3.80
CA ASP A 185 11.77 9.66 -3.82
C ASP A 185 10.46 10.44 -3.83
N GLN A 186 9.47 10.01 -4.61
CA GLN A 186 8.12 10.60 -4.59
C GLN A 186 7.46 10.43 -3.21
N LEU A 187 7.58 9.25 -2.59
CA LEU A 187 7.05 9.04 -1.25
C LEU A 187 7.75 9.94 -0.22
N LYS A 188 9.08 10.09 -0.33
CA LYS A 188 9.84 11.01 0.52
C LYS A 188 9.38 12.46 0.34
N GLU A 189 9.08 12.87 -0.89
CA GLU A 189 8.50 14.19 -1.17
C GLU A 189 7.15 14.37 -0.48
N CYS A 190 6.24 13.40 -0.60
CA CYS A 190 4.93 13.44 0.05
C CYS A 190 5.00 13.53 1.57
N LEU A 191 6.05 13.01 2.20
CA LEU A 191 6.20 12.93 3.65
C LEU A 191 6.97 14.12 4.27
N LYS A 192 7.14 15.22 3.53
CA LYS A 192 7.72 16.44 4.09
C LYS A 192 6.79 17.07 5.13
N GLU A 193 7.39 17.51 6.25
CA GLU A 193 6.68 18.10 7.40
C GLU A 193 5.85 19.35 7.05
N GLU A 194 6.16 20.02 5.95
CA GLU A 194 5.44 21.21 5.47
C GLU A 194 4.07 20.91 4.86
N HIS A 195 3.80 19.65 4.50
CA HIS A 195 2.53 19.28 3.89
C HIS A 195 1.43 19.10 4.95
N ALA A 196 0.24 19.64 4.66
CA ALA A 196 -0.86 19.74 5.62
C ALA A 196 -1.38 18.38 6.12
N PHE A 197 -1.20 17.31 5.33
CA PHE A 197 -1.78 16.00 5.56
C PHE A 197 -0.85 14.97 6.23
N VAL A 198 0.44 15.24 6.35
CA VAL A 198 1.44 14.22 6.78
C VAL A 198 1.19 13.65 8.17
N HIS A 199 0.53 14.44 9.02
CA HIS A 199 0.15 14.01 10.37
C HIS A 199 -1.30 13.53 10.48
N HIS A 200 -2.02 13.42 9.37
CA HIS A 200 -3.37 12.86 9.40
C HIS A 200 -3.33 11.43 9.98
N PRO A 201 -4.29 11.03 10.86
CA PRO A 201 -4.24 9.72 11.52
C PRO A 201 -4.10 8.55 10.54
N ASP A 202 -4.77 8.62 9.39
CA ASP A 202 -4.72 7.57 8.39
C ASP A 202 -3.36 7.48 7.67
N MET A 203 -2.46 8.49 7.79
CA MET A 203 -1.09 8.46 7.26
C MET A 203 -0.13 7.59 8.10
N GLU A 204 -0.54 7.10 9.27
CA GLU A 204 0.31 6.23 10.09
C GLU A 204 0.77 4.97 9.33
N VAL A 205 -0.10 4.40 8.50
CA VAL A 205 0.23 3.24 7.66
C VAL A 205 1.29 3.58 6.61
N VAL A 206 1.22 4.78 6.04
CA VAL A 206 2.18 5.27 5.03
C VAL A 206 3.54 5.52 5.66
N TRP A 207 3.60 6.12 6.83
CA TRP A 207 4.83 6.27 7.61
C TRP A 207 5.48 4.93 7.95
N LYS A 208 4.69 3.95 8.42
CA LYS A 208 5.18 2.59 8.68
C LYS A 208 5.76 1.95 7.42
N PHE A 209 5.10 2.13 6.28
CA PHE A 209 5.59 1.65 4.99
C PHE A 209 6.91 2.34 4.59
N TYR A 210 6.97 3.67 4.69
CA TYR A 210 8.18 4.44 4.40
C TYR A 210 9.38 3.97 5.25
N TRP A 211 9.20 3.86 6.57
CA TRP A 211 10.27 3.38 7.45
C TRP A 211 10.66 1.94 7.17
N ALA A 212 9.71 1.10 6.78
CA ALA A 212 9.99 -0.27 6.34
C ALA A 212 10.85 -0.29 5.08
N MET A 213 10.55 0.56 4.08
CA MET A 213 11.37 0.68 2.87
C MET A 213 12.80 1.16 3.17
N GLN A 214 12.98 2.05 4.17
CA GLN A 214 14.31 2.52 4.56
C GLN A 214 15.25 1.38 5.02
N LYS A 215 14.69 0.25 5.46
CA LYS A 215 15.48 -0.92 5.89
C LYS A 215 16.25 -1.56 4.72
N ARG A 216 15.72 -1.51 3.50
CA ARG A 216 16.28 -2.19 2.32
C ARG A 216 16.76 -1.28 1.19
N LEU A 217 17.12 -0.03 1.52
CA LEU A 217 17.65 0.89 0.50
C LEU A 217 18.97 0.38 -0.09
N PRO A 218 19.22 0.64 -1.39
CA PRO A 218 20.51 0.34 -2.00
C PRO A 218 21.70 0.91 -1.23
N GLY A 219 22.78 0.16 -1.18
CA GLY A 219 24.00 0.48 -0.41
C GLY A 219 24.04 -0.04 1.02
N LYS A 220 22.88 -0.46 1.59
CA LYS A 220 22.84 -1.10 2.90
C LYS A 220 23.33 -2.54 2.86
N ASP A 221 23.81 -3.02 4.00
CA ASP A 221 24.10 -4.44 4.18
C ASP A 221 22.79 -5.25 4.21
N HIS A 222 22.87 -6.48 3.71
CA HIS A 222 21.78 -7.44 3.88
C HIS A 222 21.58 -7.78 5.35
N TYR A 223 20.37 -8.21 5.68
CA TYR A 223 20.08 -8.73 7.03
C TYR A 223 20.25 -10.26 7.02
N ASP A 224 21.06 -10.77 7.95
CA ASP A 224 21.25 -12.22 8.11
C ASP A 224 20.04 -12.80 8.88
N LEU A 225 19.17 -13.48 8.15
CA LEU A 225 17.99 -14.16 8.66
C LEU A 225 18.25 -15.65 8.80
N GLU A 226 17.68 -16.26 9.82
CA GLU A 226 17.66 -17.72 9.99
C GLU A 226 16.22 -18.24 9.79
N LEU A 227 16.01 -19.04 8.76
CA LEU A 227 14.70 -19.54 8.36
C LEU A 227 14.78 -21.03 7.99
N PRO A 228 13.75 -21.83 8.28
CA PRO A 228 13.70 -23.22 7.85
C PRO A 228 13.40 -23.34 6.35
N ASP A 229 13.98 -24.36 5.74
CA ASP A 229 13.64 -24.83 4.40
C ASP A 229 12.36 -25.69 4.39
N THR A 230 12.07 -26.30 3.22
CA THR A 230 10.91 -27.19 3.05
C THR A 230 10.98 -28.48 3.87
N THR A 231 12.15 -28.86 4.38
CA THR A 231 12.35 -30.04 5.25
C THR A 231 12.26 -29.67 6.74
N GLY A 232 12.39 -28.39 7.08
CA GLY A 232 12.49 -27.88 8.44
C GLY A 232 13.92 -27.63 8.89
N THR A 233 14.92 -27.84 8.01
CA THR A 233 16.30 -27.53 8.29
C THR A 233 16.50 -26.02 8.29
N MET A 234 17.16 -25.50 9.33
CA MET A 234 17.44 -24.07 9.50
C MET A 234 18.60 -23.65 8.61
N HIS A 235 18.44 -22.52 7.92
CA HIS A 235 19.44 -21.91 7.05
C HIS A 235 19.56 -20.42 7.35
N ARG A 236 20.78 -19.91 7.31
CA ARG A 236 21.07 -18.47 7.39
C ARG A 236 21.23 -17.88 5.99
N LEU A 237 20.76 -16.64 5.79
CA LEU A 237 21.02 -15.96 4.50
C LEU A 237 22.51 -15.76 4.24
N SER A 238 23.33 -15.63 5.26
CA SER A 238 24.81 -15.60 5.15
C SER A 238 25.44 -16.89 4.59
N GLU A 239 24.70 -17.99 4.51
CA GLU A 239 25.13 -19.19 3.77
C GLU A 239 25.15 -18.96 2.26
N TYR A 240 24.31 -18.04 1.79
CA TYR A 240 24.10 -17.72 0.37
C TYR A 240 24.71 -16.37 -0.01
N VAL A 241 24.64 -15.37 0.86
CA VAL A 241 25.04 -13.99 0.59
C VAL A 241 26.54 -13.79 0.93
N GLY A 242 27.22 -12.92 0.20
CA GLY A 242 28.64 -12.59 0.43
C GLY A 242 29.61 -13.70 0.02
N LYS A 243 29.23 -14.57 -0.91
CA LYS A 243 30.02 -15.72 -1.41
C LYS A 243 30.59 -15.49 -2.81
N GLY A 244 30.67 -14.23 -3.24
CA GLY A 244 31.24 -13.89 -4.55
C GLY A 244 30.24 -13.96 -5.72
N HIS A 245 28.94 -14.12 -5.44
CA HIS A 245 27.89 -14.11 -6.44
C HIS A 245 26.73 -13.19 -6.02
N TYR A 246 25.89 -12.82 -6.96
CA TYR A 246 24.67 -12.06 -6.70
C TYR A 246 23.57 -12.95 -6.12
N VAL A 247 22.78 -12.41 -5.19
CA VAL A 247 21.60 -13.09 -4.64
C VAL A 247 20.36 -12.27 -4.91
N LEU A 248 19.34 -12.93 -5.46
CA LEU A 248 17.99 -12.37 -5.64
C LEU A 248 17.08 -13.01 -4.59
N LEU A 249 16.71 -12.26 -3.57
CA LEU A 249 15.63 -12.64 -2.66
C LEU A 249 14.31 -12.35 -3.34
N ASP A 250 13.47 -13.37 -3.48
CA ASP A 250 12.11 -13.30 -4.03
C ASP A 250 11.10 -13.55 -2.91
N PHE A 251 10.42 -12.49 -2.46
CA PHE A 251 9.36 -12.58 -1.46
C PHE A 251 8.03 -12.88 -2.15
N TRP A 252 7.46 -14.04 -1.87
CA TRP A 252 6.31 -14.58 -2.56
C TRP A 252 5.39 -15.37 -1.64
N ALA A 253 4.26 -15.86 -2.16
CA ALA A 253 3.42 -16.85 -1.48
C ALA A 253 2.62 -17.67 -2.50
N SER A 254 2.20 -18.88 -2.10
CA SER A 254 1.39 -19.79 -2.94
C SER A 254 -0.01 -19.24 -3.29
N TRP A 255 -0.52 -18.31 -2.51
CA TRP A 255 -1.80 -17.62 -2.72
C TRP A 255 -1.67 -16.28 -3.46
N CYS A 256 -0.45 -15.82 -3.76
CA CYS A 256 -0.20 -14.56 -4.44
C CYS A 256 -0.26 -14.75 -5.96
N GLY A 257 -1.39 -14.36 -6.57
CA GLY A 257 -1.60 -14.49 -8.03
C GLY A 257 -0.49 -13.83 -8.86
N PRO A 258 -0.16 -12.54 -8.65
CA PRO A 258 0.94 -11.87 -9.37
C PRO A 258 2.31 -12.56 -9.19
N CYS A 259 2.61 -13.09 -7.98
CA CYS A 259 3.83 -13.83 -7.73
C CYS A 259 3.89 -15.10 -8.61
N ILE A 260 2.79 -15.83 -8.69
CA ILE A 260 2.68 -17.03 -9.52
C ILE A 260 2.83 -16.67 -11.01
N GLY A 261 2.24 -15.55 -11.44
CA GLY A 261 2.37 -15.04 -12.81
C GLY A 261 3.81 -14.75 -13.22
N SER A 262 4.66 -14.32 -12.28
CA SER A 262 6.09 -14.04 -12.55
C SER A 262 7.01 -15.28 -12.54
N MET A 263 6.54 -16.44 -12.04
CA MET A 263 7.40 -17.66 -11.92
C MET A 263 8.04 -18.12 -13.23
N PRO A 264 7.39 -18.10 -14.42
CA PRO A 264 8.04 -18.45 -15.69
C PRO A 264 9.25 -17.55 -15.97
N MET A 265 9.15 -16.26 -15.71
CA MET A 265 10.26 -15.30 -15.87
C MET A 265 11.39 -15.57 -14.86
N MET A 266 11.05 -15.84 -13.60
CA MET A 266 12.02 -16.20 -12.56
C MET A 266 12.80 -17.46 -12.92
N LYS A 267 12.16 -18.47 -13.53
CA LYS A 267 12.82 -19.66 -14.06
C LYS A 267 13.80 -19.31 -15.19
N THR A 268 13.39 -18.46 -16.12
CA THR A 268 14.28 -17.96 -17.19
C THR A 268 15.48 -17.25 -16.60
N PHE A 269 15.33 -16.46 -15.55
CA PHE A 269 16.45 -15.80 -14.87
C PHE A 269 17.38 -16.81 -14.20
N HIS A 270 16.83 -17.81 -13.52
CA HIS A 270 17.62 -18.89 -12.93
C HIS A 270 18.45 -19.64 -13.97
N GLU A 271 17.84 -19.99 -15.10
CA GLU A 271 18.50 -20.71 -16.20
C GLU A 271 19.55 -19.85 -16.91
N THR A 272 19.25 -18.57 -17.16
CA THR A 272 20.12 -17.67 -17.93
C THR A 272 21.29 -17.14 -17.10
N TYR A 273 21.00 -16.68 -15.88
CA TYR A 273 21.97 -15.98 -15.05
C TYR A 273 22.57 -16.84 -13.93
N GLY A 274 21.95 -17.99 -13.57
CA GLY A 274 22.48 -18.91 -12.58
C GLY A 274 23.90 -19.35 -12.89
N PRO A 275 24.22 -19.86 -14.12
CA PRO A 275 25.59 -20.22 -14.53
C PRO A 275 26.57 -19.03 -14.53
N ARG A 276 26.04 -17.80 -14.49
CA ARG A 276 26.79 -16.54 -14.53
C ARG A 276 26.97 -15.91 -13.14
N GLY A 277 26.46 -16.56 -12.09
CA GLY A 277 26.63 -16.12 -10.71
C GLY A 277 25.41 -15.45 -10.07
N LEU A 278 24.19 -15.70 -10.56
CA LEU A 278 22.95 -15.34 -9.88
C LEU A 278 22.44 -16.52 -9.06
N GLN A 279 22.18 -16.32 -7.78
CA GLN A 279 21.44 -17.26 -6.95
C GLN A 279 20.09 -16.67 -6.56
N ILE A 280 19.00 -17.41 -6.78
CA ILE A 280 17.65 -17.03 -6.33
C ILE A 280 17.35 -17.74 -5.02
N ILE A 281 16.77 -17.02 -4.07
CA ILE A 281 16.25 -17.55 -2.79
C ILE A 281 14.81 -17.11 -2.65
N GLY A 282 13.88 -18.05 -2.65
CA GLY A 282 12.46 -17.77 -2.43
C GLY A 282 12.17 -17.65 -0.93
N ILE A 283 11.71 -16.49 -0.50
CA ILE A 283 11.24 -16.23 0.89
C ILE A 283 9.72 -16.25 0.88
N SER A 284 9.13 -17.33 1.41
CA SER A 284 7.67 -17.48 1.37
C SER A 284 6.97 -16.86 2.57
N LEU A 285 5.88 -16.12 2.29
CA LEU A 285 4.93 -15.60 3.28
C LEU A 285 3.68 -16.51 3.41
N ASP A 286 3.82 -17.79 3.15
CA ASP A 286 2.78 -18.75 3.42
C ASP A 286 2.62 -19.01 4.93
N SER A 287 1.39 -19.31 5.36
CA SER A 287 1.11 -19.79 6.71
C SER A 287 0.83 -21.31 6.78
N LYS A 288 0.78 -21.97 5.61
CA LYS A 288 0.49 -23.40 5.48
C LYS A 288 1.59 -24.09 4.68
N ARG A 289 2.39 -24.95 5.36
CA ARG A 289 3.49 -25.67 4.75
C ARG A 289 3.09 -26.47 3.50
N ASN A 290 1.94 -27.15 3.57
CA ASN A 290 1.48 -27.99 2.45
C ASN A 290 1.16 -27.16 1.21
N ALA A 291 0.56 -25.96 1.33
CA ALA A 291 0.28 -25.07 0.22
C ALA A 291 1.59 -24.59 -0.41
N TRP A 292 2.53 -24.10 0.40
CA TRP A 292 3.85 -23.67 -0.02
C TRP A 292 4.62 -24.76 -0.78
N VAL A 293 4.79 -25.95 -0.16
CA VAL A 293 5.53 -27.07 -0.78
C VAL A 293 4.85 -27.57 -2.05
N SER A 294 3.51 -27.58 -2.08
CA SER A 294 2.77 -27.96 -3.29
C SER A 294 2.96 -26.97 -4.43
N ALA A 295 3.02 -25.66 -4.13
CA ALA A 295 3.27 -24.64 -5.13
C ALA A 295 4.70 -24.75 -5.69
N ILE A 296 5.72 -24.93 -4.85
CA ILE A 296 7.11 -25.18 -5.30
C ILE A 296 7.16 -26.35 -6.29
N LYS A 297 6.52 -27.47 -5.95
CA LYS A 297 6.48 -28.66 -6.82
C LYS A 297 5.69 -28.41 -8.10
N ARG A 298 4.50 -27.80 -7.98
CA ARG A 298 3.61 -27.52 -9.12
C ARG A 298 4.28 -26.65 -10.18
N PHE A 299 4.99 -25.61 -9.75
CA PHE A 299 5.65 -24.66 -10.65
C PHE A 299 7.09 -25.05 -10.97
N ASN A 300 7.57 -26.16 -10.39
CA ASN A 300 8.96 -26.66 -10.59
C ASN A 300 9.99 -25.55 -10.37
N LEU A 301 10.06 -25.03 -9.12
CA LEU A 301 10.96 -23.96 -8.73
C LEU A 301 12.25 -24.56 -8.17
N PRO A 302 13.41 -24.49 -8.91
CA PRO A 302 14.59 -25.31 -8.60
C PRO A 302 15.54 -24.67 -7.57
N TRP A 303 15.28 -23.45 -7.12
CA TRP A 303 16.13 -22.73 -6.15
C TRP A 303 15.76 -23.02 -4.70
N ALA A 304 16.55 -22.50 -3.76
CA ALA A 304 16.30 -22.64 -2.33
C ALA A 304 15.05 -21.84 -1.92
N HIS A 305 14.24 -22.42 -1.04
CA HIS A 305 13.05 -21.81 -0.51
C HIS A 305 13.03 -21.86 1.00
N LEU A 306 12.80 -20.72 1.64
CA LEU A 306 12.81 -20.54 3.09
C LEU A 306 11.50 -19.90 3.56
N SER A 307 10.98 -20.32 4.72
CA SER A 307 9.77 -19.73 5.32
C SER A 307 9.64 -20.11 6.78
N ASP A 308 9.30 -19.15 7.65
CA ASP A 308 8.89 -19.41 9.03
C ASP A 308 7.39 -19.71 9.17
N LEU A 309 6.64 -19.76 8.06
CA LEU A 309 5.23 -20.04 7.98
C LEU A 309 4.34 -19.11 8.82
N LYS A 310 4.77 -17.88 9.06
CA LYS A 310 4.03 -16.89 9.85
C LYS A 310 3.25 -15.87 9.01
N GLY A 311 3.19 -16.06 7.68
CA GLY A 311 2.52 -15.13 6.77
C GLY A 311 3.10 -13.72 6.90
N TRP A 312 2.26 -12.71 6.96
CA TRP A 312 2.69 -11.32 7.15
C TRP A 312 3.40 -11.02 8.49
N LYS A 313 3.35 -11.95 9.45
CA LYS A 313 4.10 -11.87 10.71
C LYS A 313 5.48 -12.54 10.63
N SER A 314 5.93 -12.89 9.42
CA SER A 314 7.26 -13.46 9.18
C SER A 314 8.35 -12.49 9.63
N ILE A 315 9.38 -13.05 10.30
CA ILE A 315 10.57 -12.28 10.65
C ILE A 315 11.25 -11.71 9.40
N ALA A 316 11.21 -12.42 8.28
CA ALA A 316 11.78 -11.95 7.01
C ALA A 316 11.03 -10.72 6.48
N SER A 317 9.69 -10.77 6.48
CA SER A 317 8.84 -9.63 6.10
C SER A 317 9.11 -8.40 6.98
N ASP A 318 9.21 -8.59 8.29
CA ASP A 318 9.45 -7.48 9.21
C ASP A 318 10.88 -6.92 9.09
N THR A 319 11.89 -7.79 9.03
CA THR A 319 13.29 -7.37 8.96
C THR A 319 13.61 -6.62 7.67
N TYR A 320 13.14 -7.11 6.52
CA TYR A 320 13.32 -6.43 5.23
C TYR A 320 12.26 -5.35 4.96
N GLY A 321 11.29 -5.18 5.86
CA GLY A 321 10.22 -4.20 5.71
C GLY A 321 9.30 -4.49 4.52
N VAL A 322 9.09 -5.77 4.17
CA VAL A 322 8.20 -6.18 3.09
C VAL A 322 6.75 -6.05 3.54
N ARG A 323 5.95 -5.28 2.82
CA ARG A 323 4.53 -5.01 3.13
C ARG A 323 3.58 -5.38 1.99
N ALA A 324 4.13 -5.69 0.81
CA ALA A 324 3.40 -6.20 -0.35
C ALA A 324 4.26 -7.25 -1.05
N ILE A 325 3.64 -8.19 -1.77
CA ILE A 325 4.30 -9.17 -2.63
C ILE A 325 3.63 -9.20 -4.01
N PRO A 326 4.39 -9.49 -5.09
CA PRO A 326 5.81 -9.86 -5.11
C PRO A 326 6.72 -8.68 -4.73
N GLU A 327 7.80 -8.98 -4.01
CA GLU A 327 8.86 -8.03 -3.68
C GLU A 327 10.22 -8.70 -3.93
N THR A 328 11.17 -7.97 -4.49
CA THR A 328 12.50 -8.49 -4.78
C THR A 328 13.59 -7.65 -4.14
N VAL A 329 14.67 -8.30 -3.70
CA VAL A 329 15.89 -7.65 -3.19
C VAL A 329 17.09 -8.28 -3.88
N ILE A 330 17.84 -7.47 -4.63
CA ILE A 330 19.10 -7.90 -5.25
C ILE A 330 20.24 -7.50 -4.33
N ILE A 331 21.11 -8.47 -4.01
CA ILE A 331 22.27 -8.32 -3.15
C ILE A 331 23.52 -8.64 -3.97
N ASP A 332 24.54 -7.79 -3.87
CA ASP A 332 25.80 -7.95 -4.60
C ASP A 332 26.72 -9.03 -3.98
N PRO A 333 27.82 -9.41 -4.65
CA PRO A 333 28.79 -10.39 -4.14
C PRO A 333 29.43 -10.06 -2.79
N ASN A 334 29.36 -8.79 -2.36
CA ASN A 334 29.89 -8.32 -1.07
C ASN A 334 28.83 -8.27 0.04
N GLY A 335 27.58 -8.60 -0.28
CA GLY A 335 26.47 -8.59 0.67
C GLY A 335 25.73 -7.24 0.78
N LYS A 336 25.96 -6.31 -0.15
CA LYS A 336 25.25 -5.03 -0.21
C LYS A 336 24.00 -5.13 -1.06
N ILE A 337 22.90 -4.53 -0.59
CA ILE A 337 21.67 -4.39 -1.37
C ILE A 337 21.94 -3.43 -2.52
N VAL A 338 21.66 -3.84 -3.75
CA VAL A 338 21.84 -3.02 -4.95
C VAL A 338 20.53 -2.57 -5.57
N SER A 339 19.44 -3.30 -5.33
CA SER A 339 18.12 -2.93 -5.83
C SER A 339 17.00 -3.62 -5.06
N THR A 340 15.83 -3.00 -5.01
CA THR A 340 14.63 -3.55 -4.36
C THR A 340 13.37 -3.16 -5.14
N GLY A 341 12.30 -3.93 -4.99
CA GLY A 341 10.99 -3.62 -5.55
C GLY A 341 10.86 -3.76 -7.06
N LEU A 342 11.89 -4.28 -7.73
CA LEU A 342 11.86 -4.44 -9.17
C LEU A 342 10.98 -5.64 -9.57
N ARG A 343 10.18 -5.45 -10.63
CA ARG A 343 9.28 -6.48 -11.17
C ARG A 343 9.43 -6.54 -12.69
N ASP A 344 9.01 -7.64 -13.27
CA ASP A 344 8.83 -7.85 -14.71
C ASP A 344 9.97 -7.25 -15.57
N LYS A 345 9.64 -6.29 -16.42
CA LYS A 345 10.60 -5.65 -17.34
C LYS A 345 11.75 -4.94 -16.62
N ASP A 346 11.49 -4.34 -15.45
CA ASP A 346 12.50 -3.59 -14.72
C ASP A 346 13.50 -4.52 -14.02
N LEU A 347 12.99 -5.63 -13.46
CA LEU A 347 13.85 -6.69 -12.92
C LEU A 347 14.72 -7.32 -14.03
N LYS A 348 14.12 -7.59 -15.19
CA LYS A 348 14.83 -8.10 -16.38
C LYS A 348 15.93 -7.14 -16.84
N ALA A 349 15.60 -5.84 -16.93
CA ALA A 349 16.57 -4.82 -17.33
C ALA A 349 17.73 -4.72 -16.34
N LYS A 350 17.45 -4.75 -15.03
CA LYS A 350 18.47 -4.70 -14.00
C LYS A 350 19.39 -5.92 -14.00
N LEU A 351 18.85 -7.11 -14.19
CA LEU A 351 19.66 -8.33 -14.31
C LEU A 351 20.51 -8.32 -15.59
N ALA A 352 20.00 -7.80 -16.70
CA ALA A 352 20.81 -7.64 -17.92
C ALA A 352 21.93 -6.60 -17.76
N GLU A 353 21.73 -5.55 -16.95
CA GLU A 353 22.79 -4.60 -16.58
C GLU A 353 23.89 -5.27 -15.73
N ILE A 354 23.49 -6.07 -14.75
CA ILE A 354 24.42 -6.79 -13.84
C ILE A 354 25.18 -7.88 -14.59
N PHE A 355 24.53 -8.55 -15.50
CA PHE A 355 25.08 -9.67 -16.27
C PHE A 355 25.06 -9.34 -17.78
N PRO A 356 25.94 -8.44 -18.26
CA PRO A 356 25.98 -7.98 -19.66
C PRO A 356 26.33 -9.07 -20.67
#